data_c14db7fd193b2f80c6f877d8ff804bf4
#
_entry.id   c14db7fd193b2f80c6f877d8ff804bf4
#
_cell.length_a   1.000
_cell.length_b   1.000
_cell.length_c   1.000
_cell.angle_alpha   90.00
_cell.angle_beta   90.00
_cell.angle_gamma   90.00
#
_symmetry.space_group_name_H-M   'P 1'
#
loop_
_entity.id
_entity.type
_entity.pdbx_description
1 polymer ?
#
loop_
_entity_poly.entity_id
_entity_poly.type
_entity_poly.pdbx_seq_one_letter_code
_entity_poly.pdbx_strand_id
1 'polypeptide(L)'
;MADGMILDSYNVEKLDVSNYRKAFGDALHIGIRITSNHLHPVYNKGDILLISRNPIRDGDTGIFINAQNKRAYIRKLHQTNPCELTPINNYGETFYVDSDNVDDMSKWIKFGHVLCKVR
;
A
#
# COMPACT_ATOMS: atom_id res chain seq x y z
N MET A 1 12.54 -14.17 1.46
CA MET A 1 11.08 -14.02 1.53
C MET A 1 10.65 -12.99 0.50
N ALA A 2 9.57 -13.24 -0.21
CA ALA A 2 9.16 -12.33 -1.27
C ALA A 2 8.65 -11.01 -0.70
N ASP A 3 9.19 -9.91 -1.20
CA ASP A 3 8.65 -8.58 -0.96
C ASP A 3 7.38 -8.42 -1.79
N GLY A 4 6.36 -7.85 -1.21
CA GLY A 4 5.09 -7.63 -1.86
C GLY A 4 4.05 -8.71 -1.52
N MET A 5 2.81 -8.29 -1.56
CA MET A 5 1.65 -9.14 -1.29
C MET A 5 0.96 -9.50 -2.59
N ILE A 6 0.49 -10.74 -2.71
CA ILE A 6 -0.37 -11.12 -3.82
C ILE A 6 -1.78 -10.63 -3.50
N LEU A 7 -2.42 -9.98 -4.47
CA LEU A 7 -3.72 -9.33 -4.26
C LEU A 7 -4.91 -10.29 -4.24
N ASP A 8 -4.69 -11.57 -4.41
CA ASP A 8 -5.77 -12.52 -4.33
C ASP A 8 -6.14 -12.82 -2.87
N SER A 9 -7.21 -13.56 -2.66
CA SER A 9 -7.75 -13.85 -1.35
C SER A 9 -6.85 -14.70 -0.45
N TYR A 10 -5.77 -15.25 -0.97
CA TYR A 10 -4.88 -16.12 -0.20
C TYR A 10 -3.87 -15.35 0.65
N ASN A 11 -3.50 -14.14 0.20
CA ASN A 11 -2.41 -13.38 0.83
C ASN A 11 -2.86 -12.06 1.43
N VAL A 12 -4.08 -11.63 1.12
CA VAL A 12 -4.65 -10.38 1.62
C VAL A 12 -6.08 -10.64 2.05
N GLU A 13 -6.35 -10.45 3.32
CA GLU A 13 -7.72 -10.55 3.84
C GLU A 13 -8.36 -9.18 3.77
N LYS A 14 -9.36 -9.03 2.90
CA LYS A 14 -10.13 -7.79 2.77
C LYS A 14 -11.27 -7.81 3.77
N LEU A 15 -11.44 -6.69 4.47
CA LEU A 15 -12.44 -6.57 5.53
C LEU A 15 -13.45 -5.48 5.20
N ASP A 16 -14.70 -5.70 5.63
CA ASP A 16 -15.73 -4.67 5.59
C ASP A 16 -15.41 -3.61 6.65
N VAL A 17 -15.39 -2.36 6.24
CA VAL A 17 -15.02 -1.23 7.09
C VAL A 17 -16.20 -0.33 7.44
N SER A 18 -17.42 -0.80 7.22
CA SER A 18 -18.64 0.01 7.47
C SER A 18 -18.64 0.61 8.87
N ASN A 19 -18.18 -0.17 9.87
CA ASN A 19 -18.13 0.28 11.26
C ASN A 19 -17.16 1.45 11.48
N TYR A 20 -16.19 1.62 10.63
CA TYR A 20 -15.17 2.67 10.76
C TYR A 20 -15.52 3.94 9.99
N ARG A 21 -16.50 3.89 9.09
CA ARG A 21 -16.85 5.04 8.24
C ARG A 21 -17.38 6.21 9.05
N LYS A 22 -18.02 5.94 10.17
CA LYS A 22 -18.47 6.99 11.08
C LYS A 22 -17.31 7.85 11.58
N ALA A 23 -16.18 7.23 11.89
CA ALA A 23 -15.02 7.91 12.44
C ALA A 23 -14.12 8.51 11.36
N PHE A 24 -13.99 7.83 10.21
CA PHE A 24 -12.98 8.16 9.19
C PHE A 24 -13.57 8.71 7.90
N GLY A 25 -14.91 8.72 7.77
CA GLY A 25 -15.57 9.32 6.62
C GLY A 25 -15.73 8.40 5.42
N ASP A 26 -16.36 8.92 4.38
CA ASP A 26 -16.74 8.16 3.18
C ASP A 26 -15.55 7.82 2.26
N ALA A 27 -14.40 8.47 2.47
CA ALA A 27 -13.19 8.15 1.72
C ALA A 27 -12.61 6.77 2.09
N LEU A 28 -13.02 6.23 3.23
CA LEU A 28 -12.57 4.90 3.65
C LEU A 28 -13.09 3.85 2.67
N HIS A 29 -12.16 3.06 2.12
CA HIS A 29 -12.47 2.10 1.06
C HIS A 29 -12.60 0.68 1.58
N ILE A 30 -11.50 0.12 2.10
CA ILE A 30 -11.45 -1.24 2.65
C ILE A 30 -10.50 -1.32 3.84
N GLY A 31 -10.62 -2.41 4.58
CA GLY A 31 -9.60 -2.82 5.54
C GLY A 31 -8.81 -4.00 4.99
N ILE A 32 -7.54 -4.07 5.32
CA ILE A 32 -6.67 -5.17 4.93
C ILE A 32 -6.01 -5.69 6.20
N ARG A 33 -6.14 -7.01 6.43
CA ARG A 33 -5.45 -7.67 7.53
C ARG A 33 -4.06 -8.09 7.09
N ILE A 34 -3.07 -7.76 7.87
CA ILE A 34 -1.69 -8.20 7.64
C ILE A 34 -1.58 -9.66 8.05
N THR A 35 -1.15 -10.50 7.11
CA THR A 35 -1.10 -11.96 7.30
C THR A 35 0.31 -12.51 7.47
N SER A 36 1.32 -11.64 7.47
CA SER A 36 2.71 -12.05 7.61
C SER A 36 3.51 -11.02 8.39
N ASN A 37 4.76 -11.34 8.71
CA ASN A 37 5.66 -10.45 9.42
C ASN A 37 6.61 -9.67 8.51
N HIS A 38 6.31 -9.59 7.21
CA HIS A 38 7.15 -8.87 6.25
C HIS A 38 7.35 -7.39 6.59
N LEU A 39 6.35 -6.79 7.25
CA LEU A 39 6.31 -5.35 7.49
C LEU A 39 6.69 -5.01 8.94
N HIS A 40 7.14 -6.02 9.70
CA HIS A 40 7.62 -5.82 11.06
C HIS A 40 8.84 -4.87 11.05
N PRO A 41 8.99 -3.97 12.00
CA PRO A 41 8.12 -3.73 13.18
C PRO A 41 6.99 -2.71 12.96
N VAL A 42 6.88 -2.12 11.77
CA VAL A 42 5.90 -1.06 11.50
C VAL A 42 4.48 -1.63 11.55
N TYR A 43 4.26 -2.73 10.85
CA TYR A 43 3.00 -3.48 10.90
C TYR A 43 3.31 -4.93 11.22
N ASN A 44 2.48 -5.54 12.04
CA ASN A 44 2.66 -6.91 12.50
C ASN A 44 1.52 -7.78 12.01
N LYS A 45 1.77 -9.08 11.96
CA LYS A 45 0.73 -10.05 11.62
C LYS A 45 -0.49 -9.85 12.52
N GLY A 46 -1.67 -9.76 11.93
CA GLY A 46 -2.92 -9.51 12.61
C GLY A 46 -3.35 -8.06 12.65
N ASP A 47 -2.45 -7.12 12.36
CA ASP A 47 -2.82 -5.72 12.28
C ASP A 47 -3.76 -5.49 11.09
N ILE A 48 -4.67 -4.53 11.25
CA ILE A 48 -5.61 -4.13 10.21
C ILE A 48 -5.26 -2.74 9.74
N LEU A 49 -5.06 -2.60 8.43
CA LEU A 49 -4.82 -1.30 7.80
C LEU A 49 -6.12 -0.80 7.20
N LEU A 50 -6.47 0.44 7.51
CA LEU A 50 -7.60 1.11 6.87
C LEU A 50 -7.09 1.84 5.63
N ILE A 51 -7.67 1.52 4.49
CA ILE A 51 -7.25 2.04 3.19
C ILE A 51 -8.30 3.01 2.70
N SER A 52 -7.87 4.22 2.37
CA SER A 52 -8.75 5.27 1.87
C SER A 52 -8.60 5.46 0.36
N ARG A 53 -9.58 6.15 -0.23
CA ARG A 53 -9.55 6.55 -1.65
C ARG A 53 -8.88 7.91 -1.85
N ASN A 54 -8.37 8.50 -0.79
CA ASN A 54 -7.68 9.77 -0.87
C ASN A 54 -6.42 9.64 -1.73
N PRO A 55 -6.02 10.69 -2.44
CA PRO A 55 -4.77 10.67 -3.19
C PRO A 55 -3.57 10.37 -2.29
N ILE A 56 -2.62 9.61 -2.81
CA ILE A 56 -1.35 9.37 -2.12
C ILE A 56 -0.43 10.53 -2.45
N ARG A 57 -0.02 11.27 -1.44
CA ARG A 57 0.79 12.47 -1.58
C ARG A 57 2.24 12.20 -1.19
N ASP A 58 3.10 13.16 -1.47
CA ASP A 58 4.51 13.10 -1.06
C ASP A 58 4.61 12.83 0.45
N GLY A 59 5.38 11.82 0.82
CA GLY A 59 5.55 11.41 2.20
C GLY A 59 4.52 10.44 2.73
N ASP A 60 3.44 10.21 1.99
CA ASP A 60 2.39 9.28 2.42
C ASP A 60 2.79 7.83 2.19
N THR A 61 2.23 6.94 3.01
CA THR A 61 2.29 5.51 2.78
C THR A 61 1.07 5.10 1.96
N GLY A 62 1.31 4.32 0.93
CA GLY A 62 0.26 3.83 0.06
C GLY A 62 0.48 2.39 -0.34
N ILE A 63 -0.55 1.82 -0.96
CA ILE A 63 -0.48 0.51 -1.59
C ILE A 63 -0.39 0.72 -3.09
N PHE A 64 0.68 0.19 -3.67
CA PHE A 64 0.99 0.29 -5.09
C PHE A 64 1.00 -1.10 -5.69
N ILE A 65 0.28 -1.27 -6.79
CA ILE A 65 0.20 -2.54 -7.49
C ILE A 65 1.09 -2.49 -8.71
N ASN A 66 2.01 -3.44 -8.81
CA ASN A 66 2.79 -3.63 -10.02
C ASN A 66 1.96 -4.42 -11.02
N ALA A 67 1.63 -3.80 -12.16
CA ALA A 67 0.76 -4.43 -13.15
C ALA A 67 1.40 -5.64 -13.84
N GLN A 68 2.72 -5.74 -13.83
CA GLN A 68 3.43 -6.84 -14.48
C GLN A 68 3.41 -8.12 -13.65
N ASN A 69 3.74 -8.03 -12.36
CA ASN A 69 3.76 -9.21 -11.48
C ASN A 69 2.50 -9.35 -10.63
N LYS A 70 1.60 -8.38 -10.70
CA LYS A 70 0.32 -8.35 -9.97
C LYS A 70 0.47 -8.42 -8.46
N ARG A 71 1.59 -7.95 -7.94
CA ARG A 71 1.83 -7.86 -6.50
C ARG A 71 1.55 -6.45 -6.00
N ALA A 72 1.05 -6.37 -4.76
CA ALA A 72 0.85 -5.12 -4.06
C ALA A 72 2.03 -4.88 -3.13
N TYR A 73 2.51 -3.66 -3.12
CA TYR A 73 3.61 -3.24 -2.27
C TYR A 73 3.15 -2.07 -1.41
N ILE A 74 3.45 -2.14 -0.11
CA ILE A 74 3.23 -1.03 0.80
C ILE A 74 4.52 -0.23 0.81
N ARG A 75 4.44 1.01 0.35
CA ARG A 75 5.64 1.87 0.19
C ARG A 75 5.30 3.29 0.58
N LYS A 76 6.34 4.02 0.96
CA LYS A 76 6.26 5.45 1.15
C LYS A 76 6.60 6.15 -0.17
N LEU A 77 5.75 7.09 -0.56
CA LEU A 77 5.94 7.83 -1.80
C LEU A 77 6.83 9.05 -1.58
N HIS A 78 7.83 9.20 -2.42
CA HIS A 78 8.64 10.42 -2.52
C HIS A 78 8.49 10.97 -3.92
N GLN A 79 7.86 12.14 -4.03
CA GLN A 79 7.62 12.78 -5.33
C GLN A 79 8.83 13.58 -5.77
N THR A 80 9.92 12.88 -5.99
CA THR A 80 11.15 13.41 -6.55
C THR A 80 11.23 13.06 -8.03
N ASN A 81 12.32 13.39 -8.68
CA ASN A 81 12.52 13.05 -10.08
C ASN A 81 13.79 12.19 -10.22
N PRO A 82 13.67 10.86 -10.40
CA PRO A 82 12.42 10.09 -10.48
C PRO A 82 11.70 9.95 -9.12
N CYS A 83 10.42 9.61 -9.17
CA CYS A 83 9.68 9.28 -7.96
C CYS A 83 10.25 8.01 -7.33
N GLU A 84 10.24 7.95 -6.00
CA GLU A 84 10.73 6.79 -5.28
C GLU A 84 9.61 6.19 -4.43
N LEU A 85 9.51 4.87 -4.47
CA LEU A 85 8.65 4.09 -3.59
C LEU A 85 9.57 3.33 -2.63
N THR A 86 9.71 3.84 -1.42
CA THR A 86 10.67 3.28 -0.45
C THR A 86 9.99 2.33 0.53
N PRO A 87 10.69 1.28 0.96
CA PRO A 87 10.14 0.39 1.99
C PRO A 87 9.94 1.14 3.30
N ILE A 88 8.91 0.74 4.04
CA ILE A 88 8.54 1.41 5.29
C ILE A 88 9.32 0.90 6.49
N ASN A 89 10.00 -0.23 6.37
CA ASN A 89 10.66 -0.91 7.49
C ASN A 89 12.11 -1.31 7.21
N ASN A 90 12.76 -0.70 6.23
CA ASN A 90 14.13 -0.99 5.80
C ASN A 90 14.33 -2.37 5.17
N TYR A 91 13.25 -3.14 4.97
CA TYR A 91 13.28 -4.39 4.23
C TYR A 91 12.47 -4.22 2.95
N GLY A 92 12.91 -4.84 1.90
CA GLY A 92 12.25 -4.73 0.63
C GLY A 92 12.98 -3.80 -0.32
N GLU A 93 12.49 -3.75 -1.52
CA GLU A 93 13.11 -3.05 -2.63
C GLU A 93 12.57 -1.62 -2.76
N THR A 94 13.45 -0.69 -3.07
CA THR A 94 13.04 0.65 -3.50
C THR A 94 12.73 0.61 -4.99
N PHE A 95 11.57 1.12 -5.38
CA PHE A 95 11.19 1.23 -6.78
C PHE A 95 11.29 2.67 -7.23
N TYR A 96 11.76 2.86 -8.45
CA TYR A 96 11.88 4.17 -9.07
C TYR A 96 10.88 4.26 -10.22
N VAL A 97 10.12 5.35 -10.25
CA VAL A 97 9.10 5.56 -11.28
C VAL A 97 9.39 6.89 -11.95
N ASP A 98 9.77 6.83 -13.22
CA ASP A 98 9.99 8.02 -14.02
C ASP A 98 8.63 8.60 -14.44
N SER A 99 8.26 9.74 -13.84
CA SER A 99 6.97 10.38 -14.10
C SER A 99 6.86 10.94 -15.53
N ASP A 100 7.97 11.10 -16.22
CA ASP A 100 7.99 11.52 -17.63
C ASP A 100 7.92 10.35 -18.61
N ASN A 101 7.93 9.12 -18.09
CA ASN A 101 7.88 7.91 -18.90
C ASN A 101 6.52 7.22 -18.72
N VAL A 102 5.72 7.22 -19.78
CA VAL A 102 4.37 6.65 -19.77
C VAL A 102 4.41 5.15 -19.44
N ASP A 103 5.40 4.42 -19.95
CA ASP A 103 5.53 2.98 -19.70
C ASP A 103 5.82 2.71 -18.22
N ASP A 104 6.68 3.50 -17.58
CA ASP A 104 6.96 3.38 -16.15
C ASP A 104 5.72 3.68 -15.33
N MET A 105 5.02 4.77 -15.66
CA MET A 105 3.80 5.16 -14.95
C MET A 105 2.72 4.09 -15.07
N SER A 106 2.59 3.46 -16.24
CA SER A 106 1.57 2.44 -16.47
C SER A 106 1.83 1.12 -15.75
N LYS A 107 3.05 0.88 -15.29
CA LYS A 107 3.38 -0.33 -14.52
C LYS A 107 2.82 -0.29 -13.11
N TRP A 108 2.50 0.87 -12.60
CA TRP A 108 2.10 1.05 -11.20
C TRP A 108 0.70 1.61 -11.09
N ILE A 109 -0.11 0.92 -10.30
CA ILE A 109 -1.47 1.33 -9.98
C ILE A 109 -1.49 1.77 -8.53
N LYS A 110 -1.96 2.99 -8.28
CA LYS A 110 -2.17 3.50 -6.93
C LYS A 110 -3.47 2.91 -6.41
N PHE A 111 -3.37 1.85 -5.60
CA PHE A 111 -4.54 1.15 -5.08
C PHE A 111 -5.24 1.95 -3.99
N GLY A 112 -4.47 2.50 -3.05
CA GLY A 112 -5.05 3.27 -1.97
C GLY A 112 -4.03 3.85 -1.02
N HIS A 113 -4.48 4.84 -0.26
CA HIS A 113 -3.72 5.52 0.76
C HIS A 113 -3.91 4.78 2.08
N VAL A 114 -2.80 4.43 2.75
CA VAL A 114 -2.87 3.82 4.08
C VAL A 114 -3.18 4.92 5.09
N LEU A 115 -4.41 4.93 5.59
CA LEU A 115 -4.90 5.96 6.49
C LEU A 115 -4.34 5.77 7.89
N CYS A 116 -4.51 4.58 8.43
CA CYS A 116 -4.01 4.24 9.76
C CYS A 116 -4.07 2.73 9.98
N LYS A 117 -3.48 2.30 11.08
CA LYS A 117 -3.54 0.93 11.55
C LYS A 117 -4.53 0.83 12.71
N VAL A 118 -5.35 -0.21 12.69
CA VAL A 118 -6.22 -0.59 13.81
C VAL A 118 -6.02 -2.07 14.12
N ARG A 119 -6.46 -2.49 15.28
CA ARG A 119 -6.38 -3.90 15.69
C ARG A 119 -7.76 -4.50 15.83
#